data_593740ef07bada20a9b85ddbc6d22299
#
_entry.id   593740ef07bada20a9b85ddbc6d22299
#
_cell.length_a   1.000
_cell.length_b   1.000
_cell.length_c   1.000
_cell.angle_alpha   90.00
_cell.angle_beta   90.00
_cell.angle_gamma   90.00
#
_symmetry.space_group_name_H-M   'P 1'
#
loop_
_entity.id
_entity.type
_entity.pdbx_description
1 polymer ?
#
loop_
_entity_poly.entity_id
_entity_poly.type
_entity_poly.pdbx_seq_one_letter_code
_entity_poly.pdbx_strand_id
1 'polypeptide(L)'
;MKRKPEVYLFGQILGTHSFLLKDGFLQPDEYAEISQQYFLPGGETGTAATVLDSLGVSVRMDGTWIGTEVAPMLKAFYADKQVDLSSLHFTEDPGVMDYVVIAGLVRSPMGRFQTLFSSGERWWSIPKEADIAGCRAAAVDPYFREESLRAAELCRMHDIPFVTIDSRHDSILHKQAAVNVVSKECTAAHYAGMDPEDVLKLMREETDGLTIITQGGGDMLYARKGGSILPYLSLHNNLECDIL
;
A
#
# COMPACT_ATOMS: atom_id res chain seq x y z
N MET A 1 11.95 -22.00 -11.39
CA MET A 1 11.86 -20.81 -12.26
C MET A 1 10.69 -19.97 -11.79
N LYS A 2 10.88 -18.68 -11.53
CA LYS A 2 9.76 -17.78 -11.23
C LYS A 2 8.85 -17.68 -12.46
N ARG A 3 7.54 -17.59 -12.21
CA ARG A 3 6.53 -17.39 -13.28
C ARG A 3 6.68 -15.98 -13.88
N LYS A 4 6.13 -15.77 -15.08
CA LYS A 4 5.97 -14.41 -15.62
C LYS A 4 5.06 -13.62 -14.68
N PRO A 5 5.40 -12.39 -14.29
CA PRO A 5 4.56 -11.58 -13.41
C PRO A 5 3.17 -11.35 -14.01
N GLU A 6 2.14 -11.60 -13.20
CA GLU A 6 0.74 -11.34 -13.53
C GLU A 6 0.31 -9.95 -13.08
N VAL A 7 0.91 -9.44 -12.00
CA VAL A 7 0.59 -8.13 -11.43
C VAL A 7 1.85 -7.29 -11.32
N TYR A 8 1.76 -6.03 -11.76
CA TYR A 8 2.79 -5.01 -11.53
C TYR A 8 2.41 -4.15 -10.34
N LEU A 9 3.34 -3.96 -9.41
CA LEU A 9 3.16 -3.16 -8.21
C LEU A 9 4.16 -2.00 -8.23
N PHE A 10 3.64 -0.77 -8.20
CA PHE A 10 4.46 0.43 -8.16
C PHE A 10 4.11 1.26 -6.93
N GLY A 11 5.07 1.44 -6.05
CA GLY A 11 4.84 2.26 -4.86
C GLY A 11 5.87 2.07 -3.76
N GLN A 12 5.41 2.27 -2.53
CA GLN A 12 6.25 2.25 -1.34
C GLN A 12 6.70 0.83 -0.97
N ILE A 13 8.02 0.67 -0.86
CA ILE A 13 8.68 -0.55 -0.39
C ILE A 13 9.63 -0.15 0.73
N LEU A 14 9.46 -0.72 1.90
CA LEU A 14 10.21 -0.41 3.11
C LEU A 14 10.73 -1.66 3.78
N GLY A 15 11.67 -1.49 4.69
CA GLY A 15 11.91 -2.44 5.77
C GLY A 15 11.13 -2.01 7.01
N THR A 16 10.21 -2.84 7.48
CA THR A 16 9.39 -2.54 8.67
C THR A 16 9.87 -3.33 9.87
N HIS A 17 10.30 -2.63 10.91
CA HIS A 17 10.52 -3.20 12.24
C HIS A 17 9.23 -3.16 13.04
N SER A 18 8.70 -4.34 13.38
CA SER A 18 7.51 -4.46 14.23
C SER A 18 7.90 -4.94 15.62
N PHE A 19 7.39 -4.26 16.64
CA PHE A 19 7.63 -4.57 18.05
C PHE A 19 6.28 -4.82 18.73
N LEU A 20 6.09 -6.04 19.24
CA LEU A 20 4.93 -6.39 20.04
C LEU A 20 5.28 -6.17 21.52
N LEU A 21 4.56 -5.27 22.16
CA LEU A 21 4.70 -5.02 23.60
C LEU A 21 3.90 -6.04 24.40
N LYS A 22 4.43 -6.39 25.58
CA LYS A 22 3.78 -7.34 26.49
C LYS A 22 2.56 -6.74 27.19
N ASP A 23 2.68 -5.50 27.64
CA ASP A 23 1.77 -4.91 28.63
C ASP A 23 1.05 -3.63 28.15
N GLY A 24 1.08 -3.25 26.93
CA GLY A 24 0.45 -2.02 26.43
C GLY A 24 1.44 -0.91 26.07
N PHE A 25 0.91 0.24 25.63
CA PHE A 25 1.75 1.40 25.27
C PHE A 25 2.28 2.09 26.51
N LEU A 26 3.55 2.52 26.40
CA LEU A 26 4.26 3.26 27.42
C LEU A 26 3.67 4.65 27.66
N GLN A 27 3.62 5.04 28.92
CA GLN A 27 3.57 6.44 29.29
C GLN A 27 5.00 7.03 29.35
N PRO A 28 5.17 8.35 29.32
CA PRO A 28 6.49 8.95 29.53
C PRO A 28 7.17 8.40 30.79
N ASP A 29 8.48 8.12 30.67
CA ASP A 29 9.33 7.58 31.74
C ASP A 29 9.04 6.13 32.20
N GLU A 30 8.18 5.40 31.48
CA GLU A 30 7.92 4.00 31.74
C GLU A 30 8.81 3.07 30.86
N TYR A 31 9.04 1.86 31.32
CA TYR A 31 9.69 0.77 30.57
C TYR A 31 8.65 -0.22 30.11
N ALA A 32 8.72 -0.64 28.83
CA ALA A 32 7.94 -1.77 28.35
C ALA A 32 8.86 -2.90 27.86
N GLU A 33 8.40 -4.11 28.04
CA GLU A 33 9.04 -5.30 27.53
C GLU A 33 8.53 -5.62 26.13
N ILE A 34 9.47 -5.84 25.19
CA ILE A 34 9.15 -6.34 23.84
C ILE A 34 9.02 -7.85 23.94
N SER A 35 7.83 -8.38 23.67
CA SER A 35 7.57 -9.81 23.67
C SER A 35 8.02 -10.48 22.37
N GLN A 36 7.86 -9.79 21.24
CA GLN A 36 8.27 -10.28 19.92
C GLN A 36 8.71 -9.10 19.05
N GLN A 37 9.63 -9.39 18.12
CA GLN A 37 10.05 -8.42 17.13
C GLN A 37 10.22 -9.07 15.75
N TYR A 38 9.92 -8.31 14.71
CA TYR A 38 10.04 -8.75 13.33
C TYR A 38 10.69 -7.67 12.48
N PHE A 39 11.41 -8.07 11.44
CA PHE A 39 11.88 -7.20 10.38
C PHE A 39 11.43 -7.78 9.05
N LEU A 40 10.43 -7.17 8.43
CA LEU A 40 9.70 -7.70 7.29
C LEU A 40 9.54 -6.65 6.19
N PRO A 41 9.26 -7.07 4.93
CA PRO A 41 8.86 -6.14 3.89
C PRO A 41 7.60 -5.38 4.30
N GLY A 42 7.65 -4.07 4.19
CA GLY A 42 6.55 -3.16 4.49
C GLY A 42 6.31 -2.16 3.36
N GLY A 43 5.52 -1.14 3.65
CA GLY A 43 4.92 -0.26 2.67
C GLY A 43 3.77 -0.93 1.91
N GLU A 44 3.00 -0.14 1.19
CA GLU A 44 1.83 -0.63 0.45
C GLU A 44 2.22 -1.70 -0.56
N THR A 45 3.29 -1.47 -1.31
CA THR A 45 3.78 -2.40 -2.34
C THR A 45 4.39 -3.65 -1.73
N GLY A 46 5.20 -3.53 -0.66
CA GLY A 46 5.79 -4.70 0.01
C GLY A 46 4.72 -5.59 0.65
N THR A 47 3.73 -4.98 1.31
CA THR A 47 2.61 -5.70 1.89
C THR A 47 1.74 -6.37 0.80
N ALA A 48 1.39 -5.65 -0.26
CA ALA A 48 0.61 -6.19 -1.36
C ALA A 48 1.32 -7.37 -2.05
N ALA A 49 2.64 -7.28 -2.26
CA ALA A 49 3.42 -8.38 -2.85
C ALA A 49 3.37 -9.64 -1.98
N THR A 50 3.47 -9.49 -0.66
CA THR A 50 3.40 -10.60 0.28
C THR A 50 2.03 -11.27 0.27
N VAL A 51 0.96 -10.48 0.28
CA VAL A 51 -0.42 -10.99 0.23
C VAL A 51 -0.70 -11.71 -1.10
N LEU A 52 -0.33 -11.10 -2.22
CA LEU A 52 -0.56 -11.69 -3.56
C LEU A 52 0.22 -13.00 -3.74
N ASP A 53 1.47 -13.06 -3.28
CA ASP A 53 2.25 -14.31 -3.29
C ASP A 53 1.56 -15.41 -2.47
N SER A 54 1.03 -15.09 -1.30
CA SER A 54 0.27 -16.05 -0.47
C SER A 54 -0.99 -16.58 -1.15
N LEU A 55 -1.56 -15.80 -2.07
CA LEU A 55 -2.70 -16.18 -2.92
C LEU A 55 -2.26 -16.89 -4.22
N GLY A 56 -0.98 -17.16 -4.40
CA GLY A 56 -0.42 -17.83 -5.57
C GLY A 56 -0.29 -16.96 -6.82
N VAL A 57 -0.40 -15.64 -6.69
CA VAL A 57 -0.26 -14.66 -7.78
C VAL A 57 1.19 -14.24 -7.91
N SER A 58 1.74 -14.29 -9.12
CA SER A 58 3.09 -13.80 -9.39
C SER A 58 3.10 -12.30 -9.62
N VAL A 59 4.03 -11.60 -8.94
CA VAL A 59 4.09 -10.15 -8.97
C VAL A 59 5.47 -9.63 -9.37
N ARG A 60 5.52 -8.44 -9.94
CA ARG A 60 6.73 -7.63 -10.10
C ARG A 60 6.62 -6.39 -9.24
N MET A 61 7.66 -6.14 -8.46
CA MET A 61 7.75 -4.96 -7.60
C MET A 61 8.61 -3.89 -8.25
N ASP A 62 8.16 -2.64 -8.16
CA ASP A 62 8.88 -1.43 -8.53
C ASP A 62 8.47 -0.29 -7.60
N GLY A 63 9.25 0.78 -7.53
CA GLY A 63 8.92 1.95 -6.71
C GLY A 63 10.12 2.47 -5.93
N THR A 64 10.03 2.56 -4.61
CA THR A 64 11.09 3.10 -3.73
C THR A 64 12.42 2.40 -3.95
N TRP A 65 13.52 3.15 -3.99
CA TRP A 65 14.86 2.59 -4.03
C TRP A 65 15.18 1.83 -2.75
N ILE A 66 15.87 0.71 -2.89
CA ILE A 66 16.16 -0.24 -1.82
C ILE A 66 17.59 -0.02 -1.34
N GLY A 67 17.75 0.42 -0.11
CA GLY A 67 19.05 0.67 0.49
C GLY A 67 19.69 -0.56 1.11
N THR A 68 20.93 -0.37 1.55
CA THR A 68 21.83 -1.44 2.06
C THR A 68 21.27 -2.14 3.29
N GLU A 69 20.50 -1.45 4.13
CA GLU A 69 19.93 -2.05 5.35
C GLU A 69 18.67 -2.90 5.05
N VAL A 70 17.93 -2.58 3.99
CA VAL A 70 16.69 -3.27 3.61
C VAL A 70 16.95 -4.41 2.62
N ALA A 71 17.91 -4.25 1.72
CA ALA A 71 18.16 -5.16 0.61
C ALA A 71 18.41 -6.63 1.03
N PRO A 72 19.20 -6.94 2.06
CA PRO A 72 19.45 -8.32 2.48
C PRO A 72 18.15 -9.01 2.95
N MET A 73 17.37 -8.34 3.78
CA MET A 73 16.10 -8.84 4.28
C MET A 73 15.12 -9.08 3.14
N LEU A 74 14.93 -8.10 2.26
CA LEU A 74 14.00 -8.18 1.13
C LEU A 74 14.34 -9.34 0.19
N LYS A 75 15.63 -9.47 -0.17
CA LYS A 75 16.10 -10.57 -1.03
C LYS A 75 15.90 -11.94 -0.38
N ALA A 76 16.20 -12.07 0.91
CA ALA A 76 16.00 -13.31 1.65
C ALA A 76 14.52 -13.67 1.77
N PHE A 77 13.67 -12.71 2.10
CA PHE A 77 12.23 -12.92 2.29
C PHE A 77 11.53 -13.39 1.00
N TYR A 78 11.92 -12.85 -0.17
CA TYR A 78 11.31 -13.20 -1.46
C TYR A 78 12.10 -14.22 -2.28
N ALA A 79 13.12 -14.89 -1.71
CA ALA A 79 14.00 -15.80 -2.46
C ALA A 79 13.24 -16.97 -3.10
N ASP A 80 12.32 -17.57 -2.37
CA ASP A 80 11.50 -18.74 -2.75
C ASP A 80 10.08 -18.38 -3.19
N LYS A 81 9.74 -17.08 -3.23
CA LYS A 81 8.41 -16.58 -3.56
C LYS A 81 8.28 -16.21 -5.05
N GLN A 82 7.03 -16.10 -5.53
CA GLN A 82 6.71 -15.66 -6.89
C GLN A 82 6.75 -14.14 -7.05
N VAL A 83 7.74 -13.51 -6.42
CA VAL A 83 7.96 -12.06 -6.45
C VAL A 83 9.21 -11.76 -7.26
N ASP A 84 9.06 -10.98 -8.32
CA ASP A 84 10.15 -10.52 -9.19
C ASP A 84 10.66 -9.17 -8.70
N LEU A 85 11.93 -9.12 -8.33
CA LEU A 85 12.63 -7.93 -7.83
C LEU A 85 13.48 -7.24 -8.91
N SER A 86 13.40 -7.67 -10.17
CA SER A 86 14.31 -7.22 -11.24
C SER A 86 14.13 -5.76 -11.63
N SER A 87 12.98 -5.16 -11.35
CA SER A 87 12.71 -3.73 -11.60
C SER A 87 13.13 -2.82 -10.46
N LEU A 88 13.52 -3.39 -9.29
CA LEU A 88 13.97 -2.61 -8.15
C LEU A 88 15.35 -2.00 -8.39
N HIS A 89 15.50 -0.77 -7.99
CA HIS A 89 16.80 -0.10 -7.91
C HIS A 89 17.41 -0.27 -6.52
N PHE A 90 18.59 -0.87 -6.45
CA PHE A 90 19.37 -1.02 -5.21
C PHE A 90 20.42 0.10 -5.14
N THR A 91 20.49 0.80 -4.00
CA THR A 91 21.38 1.94 -3.76
C THR A 91 22.37 1.64 -2.62
N GLU A 92 23.46 2.40 -2.57
CA GLU A 92 24.45 2.34 -1.48
C GLU A 92 23.98 3.06 -0.20
N ASP A 93 22.89 3.84 -0.28
CA ASP A 93 22.30 4.50 0.88
C ASP A 93 21.63 3.48 1.82
N PRO A 94 21.40 3.83 3.11
CA PRO A 94 20.74 2.92 4.06
C PRO A 94 19.35 2.46 3.63
N GLY A 95 18.60 3.33 2.90
CA GLY A 95 17.24 3.08 2.47
C GLY A 95 16.19 3.63 3.43
N VAL A 96 14.95 3.25 3.19
CA VAL A 96 13.80 3.72 3.98
C VAL A 96 13.29 2.60 4.86
N MET A 97 13.20 2.90 6.15
CA MET A 97 12.64 1.99 7.16
C MET A 97 11.55 2.70 7.93
N ASP A 98 10.60 1.93 8.40
CA ASP A 98 9.63 2.34 9.40
C ASP A 98 9.61 1.38 10.60
N TYR A 99 8.93 1.81 11.65
CA TYR A 99 8.80 1.10 12.91
C TYR A 99 7.33 1.05 13.27
N VAL A 100 6.85 -0.11 13.66
CA VAL A 100 5.48 -0.29 14.12
C VAL A 100 5.51 -0.86 15.52
N VAL A 101 4.92 -0.16 16.48
CA VAL A 101 4.72 -0.65 17.84
C VAL A 101 3.30 -1.12 17.98
N ILE A 102 3.12 -2.35 18.44
CA ILE A 102 1.82 -3.00 18.62
C ILE A 102 1.64 -3.36 20.09
N ALA A 103 0.50 -2.96 20.66
CA ALA A 103 0.11 -3.29 22.03
C ALA A 103 -1.37 -3.69 22.04
N GLY A 104 -1.68 -4.97 22.21
CA GLY A 104 -3.03 -5.50 22.03
C GLY A 104 -3.56 -5.23 20.62
N LEU A 105 -4.69 -4.55 20.52
CA LEU A 105 -5.33 -4.20 19.23
C LEU A 105 -4.92 -2.82 18.68
N VAL A 106 -3.98 -2.13 19.34
CA VAL A 106 -3.55 -0.78 18.95
C VAL A 106 -2.16 -0.84 18.33
N ARG A 107 -1.97 -0.12 17.23
CA ARG A 107 -0.67 0.03 16.57
C ARG A 107 -0.30 1.50 16.43
N SER A 108 0.99 1.80 16.54
CA SER A 108 1.56 3.12 16.30
C SER A 108 2.70 3.01 15.28
N PRO A 109 2.49 3.41 14.02
CA PRO A 109 3.55 3.48 13.02
C PRO A 109 4.40 4.73 13.22
N MET A 110 5.70 4.61 12.99
CA MET A 110 6.68 5.68 13.06
C MET A 110 7.66 5.53 11.89
N GLY A 111 7.93 6.60 11.17
CA GLY A 111 8.85 6.51 10.04
C GLY A 111 9.23 7.88 9.46
N ARG A 112 9.98 7.85 8.38
CA ARG A 112 10.44 9.04 7.66
C ARG A 112 9.74 9.25 6.32
N PHE A 113 8.58 8.68 6.14
CA PHE A 113 7.86 8.70 4.88
C PHE A 113 7.60 10.12 4.34
N GLN A 114 7.12 11.02 5.20
CA GLN A 114 6.87 12.41 4.81
C GLN A 114 8.16 13.13 4.40
N THR A 115 9.28 12.86 5.07
CA THR A 115 10.58 13.44 4.73
C THR A 115 11.04 13.00 3.34
N LEU A 116 10.80 11.75 2.95
CA LEU A 116 11.12 11.22 1.63
C LEU A 116 10.48 12.04 0.50
N PHE A 117 9.20 12.41 0.65
CA PHE A 117 8.48 13.18 -0.35
C PHE A 117 8.69 14.69 -0.27
N SER A 118 9.12 15.21 0.88
CA SER A 118 9.35 16.65 1.10
C SER A 118 10.76 17.11 0.74
N SER A 119 11.73 16.20 0.61
CA SER A 119 13.15 16.53 0.34
C SER A 119 13.40 17.18 -1.02
N GLY A 120 12.46 17.07 -1.95
CA GLY A 120 12.64 17.54 -3.34
C GLY A 120 13.45 16.58 -4.22
N GLU A 121 14.16 15.63 -3.63
CA GLU A 121 14.90 14.58 -4.32
C GLU A 121 14.00 13.39 -4.65
N ARG A 122 14.32 12.68 -5.71
CA ARG A 122 13.62 11.47 -6.09
C ARG A 122 14.34 10.26 -5.49
N TRP A 123 13.59 9.44 -4.75
CA TRP A 123 14.05 8.21 -4.11
C TRP A 123 13.31 6.98 -4.61
N TRP A 124 12.83 7.02 -5.86
CA TRP A 124 12.06 5.95 -6.49
C TRP A 124 12.35 5.84 -7.98
N SER A 125 12.02 4.71 -8.55
CA SER A 125 12.23 4.39 -9.96
C SER A 125 11.24 5.13 -10.86
N ILE A 126 11.58 5.21 -12.14
CA ILE A 126 10.66 5.63 -13.19
C ILE A 126 10.06 4.35 -13.82
N PRO A 127 8.72 4.16 -13.78
CA PRO A 127 8.07 3.02 -14.40
C PRO A 127 8.43 2.85 -15.87
N LYS A 128 8.75 1.62 -16.26
CA LYS A 128 9.11 1.26 -17.64
C LYS A 128 8.01 0.44 -18.27
N GLU A 129 7.72 0.71 -19.53
CA GLU A 129 6.72 -0.03 -20.30
C GLU A 129 6.97 -1.53 -20.30
N ALA A 130 8.24 -1.95 -20.48
CA ALA A 130 8.62 -3.36 -20.50
C ALA A 130 8.32 -4.11 -19.20
N ASP A 131 8.21 -3.41 -18.07
CA ASP A 131 7.93 -4.00 -16.76
C ASP A 131 6.42 -4.21 -16.55
N ILE A 132 5.59 -3.42 -17.23
CA ILE A 132 4.12 -3.41 -17.13
C ILE A 132 3.50 -4.23 -18.24
N ALA A 133 4.01 -4.11 -19.46
CA ALA A 133 3.45 -4.76 -20.63
C ALA A 133 3.35 -6.29 -20.46
N GLY A 134 2.12 -6.79 -20.55
CA GLY A 134 1.81 -8.21 -20.42
C GLY A 134 1.53 -8.66 -18.99
N CYS A 135 1.43 -7.75 -18.01
CA CYS A 135 0.74 -8.00 -16.76
C CYS A 135 -0.79 -7.97 -16.98
N ARG A 136 -1.54 -8.59 -16.09
CA ARG A 136 -3.02 -8.65 -16.14
C ARG A 136 -3.68 -7.55 -15.33
N ALA A 137 -2.96 -7.03 -14.35
CA ALA A 137 -3.39 -5.92 -13.48
C ALA A 137 -2.18 -5.19 -12.92
N ALA A 138 -2.43 -4.02 -12.36
CA ALA A 138 -1.42 -3.28 -11.62
C ALA A 138 -1.99 -2.69 -10.31
N ALA A 139 -1.10 -2.37 -9.36
CA ALA A 139 -1.41 -1.47 -8.26
C ALA A 139 -0.45 -0.29 -8.31
N VAL A 140 -0.99 0.91 -8.19
CA VAL A 140 -0.26 2.17 -8.32
C VAL A 140 -0.52 3.02 -7.08
N ASP A 141 0.51 3.22 -6.30
CA ASP A 141 0.52 4.09 -5.14
C ASP A 141 0.51 5.57 -5.61
N PRO A 142 -0.37 6.44 -5.08
CA PRO A 142 -0.55 7.80 -5.59
C PRO A 142 0.54 8.78 -5.18
N TYR A 143 1.42 8.42 -4.24
CA TYR A 143 2.32 9.37 -3.59
C TYR A 143 3.58 9.71 -4.41
N PHE A 144 3.84 9.00 -5.51
CA PHE A 144 5.06 9.13 -6.32
C PHE A 144 4.94 10.13 -7.48
N ARG A 145 4.09 11.13 -7.32
CA ARG A 145 3.95 12.29 -8.23
C ARG A 145 3.75 11.88 -9.70
N GLU A 146 4.62 12.41 -10.59
CA GLU A 146 4.57 12.14 -12.02
C GLU A 146 4.81 10.66 -12.37
N GLU A 147 5.57 9.95 -11.56
CA GLU A 147 5.82 8.53 -11.79
C GLU A 147 4.59 7.66 -11.52
N SER A 148 3.75 8.02 -10.54
CA SER A 148 2.45 7.37 -10.37
C SER A 148 1.54 7.60 -11.58
N LEU A 149 1.51 8.83 -12.11
CA LEU A 149 0.75 9.15 -13.33
C LEU A 149 1.31 8.41 -14.55
N ARG A 150 2.63 8.29 -14.65
CA ARG A 150 3.28 7.52 -15.71
C ARG A 150 2.93 6.04 -15.63
N ALA A 151 2.94 5.44 -14.44
CA ALA A 151 2.52 4.04 -14.26
C ALA A 151 1.07 3.83 -14.73
N ALA A 152 0.16 4.72 -14.33
CA ALA A 152 -1.24 4.68 -14.75
C ALA A 152 -1.41 4.86 -16.26
N GLU A 153 -0.66 5.78 -16.87
CA GLU A 153 -0.68 5.98 -18.33
C GLU A 153 -0.20 4.73 -19.09
N LEU A 154 0.88 4.10 -18.64
CA LEU A 154 1.38 2.85 -19.21
C LEU A 154 0.34 1.72 -19.06
N CYS A 155 -0.33 1.62 -17.91
CA CYS A 155 -1.44 0.69 -17.74
C CYS A 155 -2.55 0.94 -18.76
N ARG A 156 -2.96 2.19 -18.96
CA ARG A 156 -3.98 2.57 -19.95
C ARG A 156 -3.57 2.24 -21.38
N MET A 157 -2.31 2.48 -21.74
CA MET A 157 -1.79 2.18 -23.09
C MET A 157 -1.85 0.68 -23.44
N HIS A 158 -1.81 -0.18 -22.43
CA HIS A 158 -1.83 -1.63 -22.58
C HIS A 158 -3.14 -2.29 -22.13
N ASP A 159 -4.20 -1.49 -21.91
CA ASP A 159 -5.51 -1.95 -21.43
C ASP A 159 -5.41 -2.78 -20.12
N ILE A 160 -4.48 -2.42 -19.24
CA ILE A 160 -4.25 -3.07 -17.95
C ILE A 160 -5.04 -2.32 -16.87
N PRO A 161 -6.02 -2.96 -16.22
CA PRO A 161 -6.71 -2.34 -15.10
C PRO A 161 -5.75 -2.14 -13.91
N PHE A 162 -5.87 -1.01 -13.22
CA PHE A 162 -5.09 -0.79 -12.02
C PHE A 162 -5.95 -0.41 -10.82
N VAL A 163 -5.43 -0.77 -9.65
CA VAL A 163 -5.94 -0.37 -8.34
C VAL A 163 -5.08 0.78 -7.81
N THR A 164 -5.70 1.76 -7.18
CA THR A 164 -4.98 2.80 -6.40
C THR A 164 -5.58 2.91 -5.00
N ILE A 165 -4.88 3.61 -4.13
CA ILE A 165 -5.33 3.89 -2.77
C ILE A 165 -5.38 5.41 -2.56
N ASP A 166 -6.17 5.87 -1.61
CA ASP A 166 -6.19 7.25 -1.08
C ASP A 166 -6.10 8.37 -2.14
N SER A 167 -6.53 8.06 -3.37
CA SER A 167 -6.58 9.04 -4.46
C SER A 167 -7.85 9.88 -4.34
N ARG A 168 -7.69 11.21 -4.31
CA ARG A 168 -8.81 12.15 -4.20
C ARG A 168 -9.72 12.08 -5.43
N HIS A 169 -11.01 12.44 -5.27
CA HIS A 169 -12.01 12.44 -6.34
C HIS A 169 -11.60 13.21 -7.59
N ASP A 170 -10.83 14.30 -7.43
CA ASP A 170 -10.38 15.16 -8.53
C ASP A 170 -9.08 14.66 -9.21
N SER A 171 -8.41 13.66 -8.66
CA SER A 171 -7.15 13.14 -9.19
C SER A 171 -7.34 12.30 -10.46
N ILE A 172 -6.35 12.37 -11.35
CA ILE A 172 -6.32 11.54 -12.57
C ILE A 172 -6.28 10.05 -12.22
N LEU A 173 -5.54 9.66 -11.17
CA LEU A 173 -5.46 8.27 -10.72
C LEU A 173 -6.83 7.74 -10.33
N HIS A 174 -7.60 8.50 -9.54
CA HIS A 174 -8.96 8.10 -9.18
C HIS A 174 -9.86 7.92 -10.41
N LYS A 175 -9.84 8.88 -11.33
CA LYS A 175 -10.69 8.87 -12.53
C LYS A 175 -10.41 7.71 -13.46
N GLN A 176 -9.18 7.21 -13.49
CA GLN A 176 -8.73 6.15 -14.41
C GLN A 176 -8.64 4.77 -13.73
N ALA A 177 -8.62 4.69 -12.40
CA ALA A 177 -8.48 3.43 -11.70
C ALA A 177 -9.69 2.52 -11.89
N ALA A 178 -9.44 1.24 -12.04
CA ALA A 178 -10.50 0.22 -11.97
C ALA A 178 -11.08 0.09 -10.56
N VAL A 179 -10.23 0.33 -9.54
CA VAL A 179 -10.63 0.37 -8.12
C VAL A 179 -9.81 1.44 -7.40
N ASN A 180 -10.45 2.26 -6.59
CA ASN A 180 -9.79 3.14 -5.61
C ASN A 180 -10.26 2.79 -4.20
N VAL A 181 -9.33 2.43 -3.33
CA VAL A 181 -9.60 2.13 -1.91
C VAL A 181 -9.16 3.33 -1.08
N VAL A 182 -10.10 3.97 -0.40
CA VAL A 182 -9.88 5.20 0.36
C VAL A 182 -9.98 4.92 1.84
N SER A 183 -8.94 5.28 2.58
CA SER A 183 -8.86 5.07 4.01
C SER A 183 -9.68 6.10 4.80
N LYS A 184 -10.01 5.74 6.06
CA LYS A 184 -10.61 6.67 7.01
C LYS A 184 -9.72 7.90 7.24
N GLU A 185 -8.42 7.69 7.27
CA GLU A 185 -7.41 8.74 7.44
C GLU A 185 -7.43 9.72 6.27
N CYS A 186 -7.50 9.22 5.04
CA CYS A 186 -7.61 10.04 3.84
C CYS A 186 -8.92 10.83 3.82
N THR A 187 -10.05 10.21 4.19
CA THR A 187 -11.34 10.93 4.26
C THR A 187 -11.30 12.01 5.32
N ALA A 188 -10.74 11.76 6.49
CA ALA A 188 -10.59 12.76 7.55
C ALA A 188 -9.69 13.93 7.14
N ALA A 189 -8.61 13.67 6.41
CA ALA A 189 -7.65 14.70 5.98
C ALA A 189 -8.19 15.59 4.85
N HIS A 190 -8.95 15.04 3.90
CA HIS A 190 -9.33 15.75 2.68
C HIS A 190 -10.82 16.10 2.56
N TYR A 191 -11.66 15.48 3.39
CA TYR A 191 -13.11 15.66 3.37
C TYR A 191 -13.67 15.91 4.78
N ALA A 192 -12.92 16.67 5.59
CA ALA A 192 -13.26 16.94 6.98
C ALA A 192 -14.71 17.46 7.13
N GLY A 193 -15.47 16.81 8.00
CA GLY A 193 -16.88 17.16 8.28
C GLY A 193 -17.90 16.60 7.28
N MET A 194 -17.47 15.87 6.26
CA MET A 194 -18.40 15.13 5.38
C MET A 194 -18.65 13.72 5.93
N ASP A 195 -19.87 13.25 5.79
CA ASP A 195 -20.22 11.86 6.05
C ASP A 195 -19.53 10.94 5.01
N PRO A 196 -19.05 9.74 5.39
CA PRO A 196 -18.45 8.79 4.46
C PRO A 196 -19.31 8.44 3.25
N GLU A 197 -20.64 8.37 3.40
CA GLU A 197 -21.56 8.17 2.27
C GLU A 197 -21.55 9.34 1.30
N ASP A 198 -21.48 10.58 1.78
CA ASP A 198 -21.43 11.77 0.93
C ASP A 198 -20.09 11.90 0.23
N VAL A 199 -18.98 11.52 0.88
CA VAL A 199 -17.67 11.40 0.22
C VAL A 199 -17.75 10.35 -0.90
N LEU A 200 -18.36 9.19 -0.63
CA LEU A 200 -18.48 8.13 -1.62
C LEU A 200 -19.36 8.55 -2.80
N LYS A 201 -20.46 9.29 -2.56
CA LYS A 201 -21.29 9.87 -3.63
C LYS A 201 -20.49 10.81 -4.53
N LEU A 202 -19.69 11.72 -3.92
CA LEU A 202 -18.83 12.63 -4.65
C LEU A 202 -17.81 11.86 -5.50
N MET A 203 -17.14 10.88 -4.92
CA MET A 203 -16.07 10.13 -5.58
C MET A 203 -16.61 9.28 -6.75
N ARG A 204 -17.65 8.51 -6.56
CA ARG A 204 -18.19 7.61 -7.58
C ARG A 204 -18.66 8.30 -8.86
N GLU A 205 -19.04 9.57 -8.81
CA GLU A 205 -19.47 10.33 -10.01
C GLU A 205 -18.28 10.70 -10.93
N GLU A 206 -17.08 10.69 -10.41
CA GLU A 206 -15.86 11.07 -11.13
C GLU A 206 -15.13 9.89 -11.81
N THR A 207 -15.58 8.65 -11.60
CA THR A 207 -14.93 7.45 -12.15
C THR A 207 -15.96 6.39 -12.56
N ASP A 208 -15.64 5.59 -13.59
CA ASP A 208 -16.37 4.38 -13.92
C ASP A 208 -15.87 3.15 -13.11
N GLY A 209 -14.81 3.32 -12.36
CA GLY A 209 -14.23 2.33 -11.46
C GLY A 209 -15.08 2.09 -10.20
N LEU A 210 -14.64 1.15 -9.38
CA LEU A 210 -15.19 0.90 -8.06
C LEU A 210 -14.49 1.79 -7.03
N THR A 211 -15.26 2.53 -6.24
CA THR A 211 -14.74 3.25 -5.07
C THR A 211 -15.14 2.49 -3.80
N ILE A 212 -14.17 2.32 -2.91
CA ILE A 212 -14.34 1.66 -1.61
C ILE A 212 -13.83 2.62 -0.54
N ILE A 213 -14.63 2.90 0.48
CA ILE A 213 -14.20 3.64 1.68
C ILE A 213 -14.10 2.67 2.84
N THR A 214 -12.90 2.56 3.43
CA THR A 214 -12.66 1.78 4.64
C THR A 214 -12.81 2.65 5.87
N GLN A 215 -13.34 2.08 6.96
CA GLN A 215 -13.61 2.82 8.20
C GLN A 215 -12.89 2.23 9.42
N GLY A 216 -11.68 1.70 9.20
CA GLY A 216 -10.93 1.00 10.25
C GLY A 216 -11.67 -0.28 10.67
N GLY A 217 -12.03 -0.41 11.94
CA GLY A 217 -12.81 -1.55 12.43
C GLY A 217 -14.31 -1.50 12.12
N GLY A 218 -14.79 -0.46 11.42
CA GLY A 218 -16.20 -0.33 10.99
C GLY A 218 -16.45 -0.97 9.63
N ASP A 219 -17.73 -0.94 9.20
CA ASP A 219 -18.15 -1.46 7.91
C ASP A 219 -17.56 -0.63 6.77
N MET A 220 -17.14 -1.28 5.70
CA MET A 220 -16.71 -0.61 4.47
C MET A 220 -17.92 -0.20 3.64
N LEU A 221 -17.80 0.93 2.95
CA LEU A 221 -18.78 1.38 1.97
C LEU A 221 -18.19 1.26 0.57
N TYR A 222 -18.99 0.84 -0.40
CA TYR A 222 -18.54 0.80 -1.78
C TYR A 222 -19.65 1.16 -2.77
N ALA A 223 -19.27 1.74 -3.89
CA ALA A 223 -20.17 2.07 -4.99
C ALA A 223 -19.43 2.20 -6.33
N ARG A 224 -20.20 2.04 -7.41
CA ARG A 224 -19.85 2.46 -8.77
C ARG A 224 -20.75 3.61 -9.19
N LYS A 225 -20.35 4.34 -10.24
CA LYS A 225 -21.13 5.42 -10.85
C LYS A 225 -22.57 4.97 -11.13
N GLY A 226 -23.52 5.78 -10.71
CA GLY A 226 -24.95 5.49 -10.89
C GLY A 226 -25.52 4.31 -10.07
N GLY A 227 -24.66 3.58 -9.34
CA GLY A 227 -25.08 2.44 -8.51
C GLY A 227 -25.49 2.87 -7.10
N SER A 228 -26.12 1.96 -6.35
CA SER A 228 -26.37 2.15 -4.92
C SER A 228 -25.09 2.09 -4.11
N ILE A 229 -25.06 2.80 -3.00
CA ILE A 229 -24.02 2.62 -1.97
C ILE A 229 -24.38 1.36 -1.20
N LEU A 230 -23.42 0.47 -1.08
CA LEU A 230 -23.60 -0.79 -0.39
C LEU A 230 -22.60 -0.89 0.76
N PRO A 231 -23.02 -1.30 1.95
CA PRO A 231 -22.10 -1.64 3.02
C PRO A 231 -21.52 -3.04 2.79
N TYR A 232 -20.24 -3.20 3.13
CA TYR A 232 -19.66 -4.52 3.34
C TYR A 232 -19.39 -4.68 4.84
N LEU A 233 -20.13 -5.59 5.45
CA LEU A 233 -20.02 -5.85 6.88
C LEU A 233 -18.64 -6.43 7.17
N SER A 234 -17.85 -5.75 7.99
CA SER A 234 -16.62 -6.33 8.48
C SER A 234 -17.01 -7.48 9.42
N LEU A 235 -16.54 -8.67 9.10
CA LEU A 235 -16.67 -9.79 10.01
C LEU A 235 -15.82 -9.45 11.24
N HIS A 236 -16.47 -8.95 12.29
CA HIS A 236 -15.88 -8.90 13.63
C HIS A 236 -15.77 -10.33 14.13
N ASN A 237 -14.85 -11.09 13.55
CA ASN A 237 -14.45 -12.32 14.18
C ASN A 237 -13.71 -11.93 15.46
N ASN A 238 -14.24 -12.38 16.60
CA ASN A 238 -13.50 -12.53 17.85
C ASN A 238 -12.39 -13.58 17.69
N LEU A 239 -11.75 -13.61 16.54
CA LEU A 239 -10.49 -14.28 16.36
C LEU A 239 -9.50 -13.40 17.14
N GLU A 240 -9.04 -13.90 18.28
CA GLU A 240 -7.70 -13.62 18.73
C GLU A 240 -6.84 -13.82 17.48
N CYS A 241 -6.56 -12.74 16.76
CA CYS A 241 -5.59 -12.78 15.68
C CYS A 241 -4.28 -13.11 16.38
N ASP A 242 -3.86 -14.35 16.31
CA ASP A 242 -2.44 -14.66 16.36
C ASP A 242 -1.85 -13.88 15.19
N ILE A 243 -1.37 -12.67 15.52
CA ILE A 243 -0.67 -11.80 14.57
C ILE A 243 0.70 -12.44 14.39
N LEU A 244 0.79 -13.34 13.41
CA LEU A 244 2.04 -13.81 12.85
C LEU A 244 2.56 -12.79 11.83
#